data_117f175671eb6eb4c77b85177c0a4b29
#
_entry.id   117f175671eb6eb4c77b85177c0a4b29
#
_cell.length_a   1.000
_cell.length_b   1.000
_cell.length_c   1.000
_cell.angle_alpha   90.00
_cell.angle_beta   90.00
_cell.angle_gamma   90.00
#
_symmetry.space_group_name_H-M   'P 1'
#
loop_
_entity.id
_entity.type
_entity.pdbx_description
1 polymer ?
#
loop_
_entity_poly.entity_id
_entity_poly.type
_entity_poly.pdbx_seq_one_letter_code
_entity_poly.pdbx_strand_id
1 'polypeptide(L)'
;MSRPGTSTAPLPAGPTLPPGTPSTPVVAFANQKGGVGKTTSAVNAAVSLSRRGHRVLLVDIDPQGNATSSLGVDKAGLAASVYEMLVEDAPLAEAVVAEARPLLDLLPATARLAGAEIELVDLPQREHRLRRALAPAVDEHDVVIIDCPPSLGLLTVNALTAARSVIVPIQCEFLALEGLGQLITTIDLVKRQLNPPLDVTGVLMTMYDARTRLSSHVVEEVRRYFPHRIFRDVVPRSVRLAEAPSYGQAIVEYDPASRGAAAYETFVDEMTERLRLGPPPPHRTRHAAAEHAVERSRP
;
A
#
# COMPACT_ATOMS: atom_id res chain seq x y z
N MET A 1 -26.54 33.42 -8.73
CA MET A 1 -26.21 32.08 -9.27
C MET A 1 -25.65 31.25 -8.14
N SER A 2 -26.47 30.40 -7.53
CA SER A 2 -26.13 29.59 -6.37
C SER A 2 -25.31 28.35 -6.82
N ARG A 3 -24.13 28.14 -6.22
CA ARG A 3 -23.32 26.93 -6.43
C ARG A 3 -24.04 25.72 -5.78
N PRO A 4 -24.10 24.56 -6.43
CA PRO A 4 -24.63 23.36 -5.79
C PRO A 4 -23.69 22.93 -4.69
N GLY A 5 -24.17 22.93 -3.44
CA GLY A 5 -23.47 22.42 -2.28
C GLY A 5 -23.32 20.89 -2.39
N THR A 6 -22.10 20.40 -2.55
CA THR A 6 -21.77 18.99 -2.32
C THR A 6 -21.88 18.72 -0.81
N SER A 7 -23.02 18.18 -0.41
CA SER A 7 -23.21 17.65 0.95
C SER A 7 -22.38 16.37 1.08
N THR A 8 -21.18 16.49 1.63
CA THR A 8 -20.38 15.35 2.09
C THR A 8 -20.72 15.10 3.55
N ALA A 9 -21.68 14.21 3.79
CA ALA A 9 -21.90 13.67 5.12
C ALA A 9 -20.63 12.93 5.60
N PRO A 10 -20.25 13.05 6.88
CA PRO A 10 -19.11 12.31 7.42
C PRO A 10 -19.34 10.81 7.27
N LEU A 11 -18.29 10.09 6.83
CA LEU A 11 -18.32 8.63 6.71
C LEU A 11 -18.60 7.99 8.09
N PRO A 12 -19.50 7.00 8.18
CA PRO A 12 -19.78 6.31 9.43
C PRO A 12 -18.53 5.61 9.96
N ALA A 13 -18.49 5.39 11.28
CA ALA A 13 -17.45 4.58 11.92
C ALA A 13 -17.34 3.22 11.18
N GLY A 14 -16.13 2.83 10.80
CA GLY A 14 -15.89 1.66 9.98
C GLY A 14 -16.46 0.36 10.58
N PRO A 15 -16.84 -0.62 9.75
CA PRO A 15 -17.37 -1.87 10.22
C PRO A 15 -16.36 -2.61 11.11
N THR A 16 -16.80 -3.01 12.28
CA THR A 16 -16.10 -4.00 13.11
C THR A 16 -16.06 -5.32 12.33
N LEU A 17 -14.84 -5.79 12.02
CA LEU A 17 -14.65 -7.11 11.41
C LEU A 17 -15.32 -8.18 12.29
N PRO A 18 -16.07 -9.14 11.70
CA PRO A 18 -16.59 -10.25 12.46
C PRO A 18 -15.42 -11.05 13.07
N PRO A 19 -15.52 -11.49 14.33
CA PRO A 19 -14.52 -12.34 14.95
C PRO A 19 -14.49 -13.69 14.24
N GLY A 20 -13.35 -14.12 13.73
CA GLY A 20 -13.20 -15.52 13.37
C GLY A 20 -12.51 -15.90 12.07
N THR A 21 -11.88 -15.00 11.31
CA THR A 21 -10.98 -15.42 10.22
C THR A 21 -9.71 -14.56 10.23
N PRO A 22 -8.55 -15.12 10.55
CA PRO A 22 -7.28 -14.44 10.29
C PRO A 22 -6.99 -14.50 8.79
N SER A 23 -7.59 -13.62 7.99
CA SER A 23 -7.13 -13.42 6.63
C SER A 23 -6.07 -12.33 6.67
N THR A 24 -4.91 -12.61 6.11
CA THR A 24 -3.81 -11.66 5.95
C THR A 24 -4.33 -10.30 5.50
N PRO A 25 -4.05 -9.20 6.20
CA PRO A 25 -4.43 -7.87 5.78
C PRO A 25 -3.79 -7.52 4.44
N VAL A 26 -4.59 -7.08 3.48
CA VAL A 26 -4.14 -6.50 2.21
C VAL A 26 -4.44 -5.01 2.26
N VAL A 27 -3.40 -4.18 2.18
CA VAL A 27 -3.46 -2.74 2.42
C VAL A 27 -2.98 -1.98 1.19
N ALA A 28 -3.83 -1.14 0.60
CA ALA A 28 -3.46 -0.29 -0.52
C ALA A 28 -3.09 1.13 -0.05
N PHE A 29 -1.96 1.65 -0.51
CA PHE A 29 -1.60 3.06 -0.36
C PHE A 29 -2.04 3.80 -1.62
N ALA A 30 -3.13 4.55 -1.55
CA ALA A 30 -3.76 5.17 -2.71
C ALA A 30 -4.00 6.66 -2.54
N ASN A 31 -3.67 7.43 -3.57
CA ASN A 31 -4.08 8.82 -3.76
C ASN A 31 -3.89 9.19 -5.23
N GLN A 32 -4.85 9.92 -5.80
CA GLN A 32 -4.81 10.39 -7.18
C GLN A 32 -3.68 11.40 -7.43
N LYS A 33 -3.31 12.17 -6.41
CA LYS A 33 -2.24 13.19 -6.52
C LYS A 33 -0.87 12.53 -6.52
N GLY A 34 -0.03 12.88 -7.50
CA GLY A 34 1.38 12.51 -7.53
C GLY A 34 2.19 13.20 -6.43
N GLY A 35 3.28 12.57 -5.97
CA GLY A 35 4.21 13.18 -5.04
C GLY A 35 3.74 13.34 -3.60
N VAL A 36 2.60 12.76 -3.21
CA VAL A 36 2.07 12.86 -1.82
C VAL A 36 2.70 11.87 -0.83
N GLY A 37 3.70 11.09 -1.24
CA GLY A 37 4.41 10.14 -0.39
C GLY A 37 3.76 8.75 -0.32
N LYS A 38 2.97 8.31 -1.31
CA LYS A 38 2.41 6.94 -1.36
C LYS A 38 3.52 5.89 -1.29
N THR A 39 4.39 5.88 -2.28
CA THR A 39 5.53 4.95 -2.38
C THR A 39 6.42 5.01 -1.15
N THR A 40 6.79 6.23 -0.71
CA THR A 40 7.61 6.42 0.49
C THR A 40 6.94 5.76 1.70
N SER A 41 5.63 5.95 1.87
CA SER A 41 4.89 5.38 3.01
C SER A 41 4.74 3.86 2.90
N ALA A 42 4.45 3.33 1.70
CA ALA A 42 4.34 1.89 1.48
C ALA A 42 5.67 1.16 1.75
N VAL A 43 6.78 1.67 1.20
CA VAL A 43 8.12 1.09 1.38
C VAL A 43 8.55 1.15 2.85
N ASN A 44 8.39 2.31 3.51
CA ASN A 44 8.78 2.43 4.93
C ASN A 44 7.91 1.56 5.84
N ALA A 45 6.61 1.43 5.56
CA ALA A 45 5.74 0.51 6.30
C ALA A 45 6.17 -0.95 6.10
N ALA A 46 6.45 -1.36 4.86
CA ALA A 46 6.88 -2.72 4.54
C ALA A 46 8.20 -3.09 5.24
N VAL A 47 9.20 -2.22 5.14
CA VAL A 47 10.51 -2.47 5.78
C VAL A 47 10.40 -2.44 7.31
N SER A 48 9.66 -1.50 7.90
CA SER A 48 9.49 -1.46 9.36
C SER A 48 8.77 -2.71 9.88
N LEU A 49 7.73 -3.20 9.19
CA LEU A 49 7.03 -4.43 9.57
C LEU A 49 7.92 -5.67 9.45
N SER A 50 8.70 -5.78 8.37
CA SER A 50 9.63 -6.92 8.21
C SER A 50 10.71 -6.93 9.29
N ARG A 51 11.24 -5.77 9.67
CA ARG A 51 12.20 -5.64 10.79
C ARG A 51 11.60 -6.00 12.15
N ARG A 52 10.27 -5.89 12.29
CA ARG A 52 9.53 -6.32 13.49
C ARG A 52 9.19 -7.81 13.47
N GLY A 53 9.58 -8.53 12.42
CA GLY A 53 9.43 -9.98 12.30
C GLY A 53 8.20 -10.45 11.53
N HIS A 54 7.45 -9.56 10.89
CA HIS A 54 6.35 -9.96 10.00
C HIS A 54 6.86 -10.34 8.61
N ARG A 55 6.27 -11.38 8.02
CA ARG A 55 6.47 -11.69 6.61
C ARG A 55 5.61 -10.75 5.77
N VAL A 56 6.25 -9.92 4.97
CA VAL A 56 5.61 -8.87 4.19
C VAL A 56 5.77 -9.14 2.71
N LEU A 57 4.69 -8.99 1.94
CA LEU A 57 4.77 -8.82 0.49
C LEU A 57 4.50 -7.35 0.15
N LEU A 58 5.47 -6.66 -0.44
CA LEU A 58 5.26 -5.36 -1.05
C LEU A 58 4.96 -5.56 -2.54
N VAL A 59 3.83 -5.00 -2.99
CA VAL A 59 3.37 -5.04 -4.38
C VAL A 59 3.50 -3.64 -4.97
N ASP A 60 4.36 -3.47 -5.95
CA ASP A 60 4.47 -2.25 -6.74
C ASP A 60 3.55 -2.34 -7.95
N ILE A 61 2.49 -1.52 -7.99
CA ILE A 61 1.54 -1.50 -9.13
C ILE A 61 1.58 -0.13 -9.86
N ASP A 62 2.60 0.67 -9.58
CA ASP A 62 2.87 1.91 -10.32
C ASP A 62 3.79 1.61 -11.52
N PRO A 63 3.41 1.95 -12.76
CA PRO A 63 4.28 1.80 -13.94
C PRO A 63 5.65 2.48 -13.82
N GLN A 64 5.79 3.46 -12.94
CA GLN A 64 7.08 4.09 -12.66
C GLN A 64 8.04 3.14 -11.90
N GLY A 65 7.52 2.16 -11.18
CA GLY A 65 8.30 1.18 -10.43
C GLY A 65 9.14 1.82 -9.32
N ASN A 66 8.58 2.83 -8.64
CA ASN A 66 9.32 3.59 -7.63
C ASN A 66 9.53 2.79 -6.35
N ALA A 67 8.58 1.95 -5.93
CA ALA A 67 8.76 1.06 -4.78
C ALA A 67 9.83 0.01 -5.07
N THR A 68 9.86 -0.52 -6.29
CA THR A 68 10.89 -1.44 -6.79
C THR A 68 12.29 -0.83 -6.69
N SER A 69 12.46 0.37 -7.25
CA SER A 69 13.75 1.09 -7.20
C SER A 69 14.15 1.48 -5.77
N SER A 70 13.18 1.85 -4.92
CA SER A 70 13.43 2.26 -3.53
C SER A 70 13.97 1.12 -2.66
N LEU A 71 13.79 -0.13 -3.07
CA LEU A 71 14.41 -1.30 -2.45
C LEU A 71 15.71 -1.74 -3.14
N GLY A 72 16.21 -0.95 -4.11
CA GLY A 72 17.47 -1.25 -4.80
C GLY A 72 17.37 -2.40 -5.81
N VAL A 73 16.16 -2.80 -6.21
CA VAL A 73 15.97 -3.87 -7.20
C VAL A 73 16.15 -3.31 -8.60
N ASP A 74 17.06 -3.94 -9.38
CA ASP A 74 17.29 -3.59 -10.78
C ASP A 74 16.15 -4.11 -11.66
N LYS A 75 15.38 -3.19 -12.22
CA LYS A 75 14.25 -3.50 -13.10
C LYS A 75 14.66 -4.13 -14.44
N ALA A 76 15.87 -3.89 -14.91
CA ALA A 76 16.34 -4.42 -16.19
C ALA A 76 16.64 -5.93 -16.14
N GLY A 77 16.98 -6.45 -14.97
CA GLY A 77 17.29 -7.88 -14.76
C GLY A 77 16.09 -8.76 -14.42
N LEU A 78 14.87 -8.20 -14.36
CA LEU A 78 13.69 -8.96 -13.95
C LEU A 78 13.16 -9.85 -15.10
N ALA A 79 12.96 -11.13 -14.82
CA ALA A 79 12.34 -12.07 -15.76
C ALA A 79 10.83 -11.86 -15.87
N ALA A 80 10.17 -11.51 -14.78
CA ALA A 80 8.74 -11.22 -14.69
C ALA A 80 8.46 -10.12 -13.66
N SER A 81 7.29 -9.52 -13.73
CA SER A 81 6.82 -8.45 -12.88
C SER A 81 5.30 -8.53 -12.67
N VAL A 82 4.73 -7.57 -11.99
CA VAL A 82 3.27 -7.46 -11.86
C VAL A 82 2.55 -7.38 -13.23
N TYR A 83 3.23 -6.92 -14.29
CA TYR A 83 2.66 -6.88 -15.63
C TYR A 83 2.35 -8.30 -16.16
N GLU A 84 3.32 -9.20 -16.16
CA GLU A 84 3.15 -10.57 -16.65
C GLU A 84 2.07 -11.30 -15.84
N MET A 85 2.00 -11.03 -14.54
CA MET A 85 0.98 -11.61 -13.66
C MET A 85 -0.42 -11.07 -14.00
N LEU A 86 -0.57 -9.78 -14.29
CA LEU A 86 -1.87 -9.17 -14.58
C LEU A 86 -2.37 -9.46 -16.00
N VAL A 87 -1.48 -9.47 -17.00
CA VAL A 87 -1.84 -9.54 -18.41
C VAL A 87 -1.70 -10.97 -18.94
N GLU A 88 -0.63 -11.64 -18.60
CA GLU A 88 -0.25 -12.95 -19.15
C GLU A 88 -0.60 -14.12 -18.22
N ASP A 89 -1.25 -13.87 -17.07
CA ASP A 89 -1.60 -14.86 -16.03
C ASP A 89 -0.38 -15.63 -15.48
N ALA A 90 0.81 -15.01 -15.46
CA ALA A 90 2.00 -15.61 -14.89
C ALA A 90 1.80 -15.92 -13.39
N PRO A 91 2.30 -17.05 -12.89
CA PRO A 91 2.24 -17.37 -11.47
C PRO A 91 2.96 -16.35 -10.60
N LEU A 92 2.39 -16.03 -9.43
CA LEU A 92 3.01 -15.10 -8.48
C LEU A 92 4.46 -15.45 -8.15
N ALA A 93 4.76 -16.74 -7.98
CA ALA A 93 6.10 -17.23 -7.64
C ALA A 93 7.17 -16.91 -8.70
N GLU A 94 6.78 -16.72 -9.96
CA GLU A 94 7.70 -16.36 -11.04
C GLU A 94 8.00 -14.86 -11.10
N ALA A 95 7.07 -14.04 -10.59
CA ALA A 95 7.15 -12.59 -10.63
C ALA A 95 7.73 -11.98 -9.33
N VAL A 96 7.70 -12.72 -8.23
CA VAL A 96 8.15 -12.21 -6.92
C VAL A 96 9.67 -12.26 -6.81
N VAL A 97 10.28 -11.15 -6.42
CA VAL A 97 11.65 -11.07 -5.92
C VAL A 97 11.62 -11.45 -4.44
N ALA A 98 12.04 -12.68 -4.15
CA ALA A 98 12.08 -13.18 -2.79
C ALA A 98 13.19 -12.48 -1.98
N GLU A 99 12.89 -12.19 -0.72
CA GLU A 99 13.85 -11.62 0.24
C GLU A 99 14.57 -10.36 -0.26
N ALA A 100 13.81 -9.44 -0.91
CA ALA A 100 14.33 -8.11 -1.20
C ALA A 100 14.92 -7.44 0.06
N ARG A 101 14.41 -7.81 1.24
CA ARG A 101 14.98 -7.67 2.59
C ARG A 101 14.62 -8.91 3.41
N PRO A 102 15.25 -9.17 4.56
CA PRO A 102 14.82 -10.22 5.46
C PRO A 102 13.32 -10.12 5.76
N LEU A 103 12.56 -11.18 5.50
CA LEU A 103 11.10 -11.27 5.66
C LEU A 103 10.29 -10.30 4.78
N LEU A 104 10.88 -9.68 3.77
CA LEU A 104 10.21 -8.80 2.82
C LEU A 104 10.42 -9.32 1.39
N ASP A 105 9.36 -9.81 0.80
CA ASP A 105 9.27 -10.12 -0.61
C ASP A 105 8.73 -8.92 -1.39
N LEU A 106 9.12 -8.78 -2.65
CA LEU A 106 8.67 -7.72 -3.54
C LEU A 106 8.04 -8.31 -4.80
N LEU A 107 6.81 -7.91 -5.13
CA LEU A 107 6.27 -8.05 -6.48
C LEU A 107 6.58 -6.75 -7.23
N PRO A 108 7.58 -6.75 -8.15
CA PRO A 108 8.11 -5.54 -8.76
C PRO A 108 7.24 -5.04 -9.91
N ALA A 109 7.35 -3.74 -10.21
CA ALA A 109 6.83 -3.12 -11.42
C ALA A 109 7.95 -2.74 -12.40
N THR A 110 7.61 -2.83 -13.68
CA THR A 110 8.45 -2.33 -14.78
C THR A 110 7.66 -1.35 -15.64
N ALA A 111 8.34 -0.64 -16.55
CA ALA A 111 7.69 0.29 -17.48
C ALA A 111 6.65 -0.40 -18.40
N ARG A 112 6.74 -1.72 -18.60
CA ARG A 112 5.74 -2.50 -19.35
C ARG A 112 4.33 -2.39 -18.75
N LEU A 113 4.24 -2.16 -17.44
CA LEU A 113 2.96 -2.03 -16.75
C LEU A 113 2.12 -0.83 -17.25
N ALA A 114 2.73 0.16 -17.91
CA ALA A 114 1.98 1.25 -18.55
C ALA A 114 1.06 0.74 -19.69
N GLY A 115 1.45 -0.33 -20.38
CA GLY A 115 0.60 -0.99 -21.39
C GLY A 115 -0.58 -1.75 -20.80
N ALA A 116 -0.43 -2.24 -19.57
CA ALA A 116 -1.45 -3.05 -18.92
C ALA A 116 -2.81 -2.34 -18.77
N GLU A 117 -2.85 -1.00 -18.59
CA GLU A 117 -4.11 -0.26 -18.52
C GLU A 117 -4.93 -0.35 -19.81
N ILE A 118 -4.29 -0.53 -20.97
CA ILE A 118 -4.95 -0.71 -22.26
C ILE A 118 -5.31 -2.20 -22.46
N GLU A 119 -4.35 -3.08 -22.24
CA GLU A 119 -4.49 -4.52 -22.52
C GLU A 119 -5.50 -5.21 -21.58
N LEU A 120 -5.58 -4.78 -20.34
CA LEU A 120 -6.56 -5.28 -19.37
C LEU A 120 -8.01 -4.99 -19.78
N VAL A 121 -8.28 -3.95 -20.61
CA VAL A 121 -9.66 -3.55 -20.95
C VAL A 121 -10.45 -4.69 -21.56
N ASP A 122 -9.82 -5.50 -22.38
CA ASP A 122 -10.47 -6.60 -23.11
C ASP A 122 -10.40 -7.94 -22.36
N LEU A 123 -9.71 -7.99 -21.22
CA LEU A 123 -9.57 -9.22 -20.47
C LEU A 123 -10.77 -9.50 -19.55
N PRO A 124 -11.19 -10.77 -19.42
CA PRO A 124 -12.27 -11.14 -18.52
C PRO A 124 -11.89 -10.85 -17.07
N GLN A 125 -12.88 -10.40 -16.29
CA GLN A 125 -12.71 -10.08 -14.87
C GLN A 125 -11.52 -9.16 -14.58
N ARG A 126 -11.27 -8.21 -15.45
CA ARG A 126 -10.14 -7.29 -15.45
C ARG A 126 -9.92 -6.55 -14.13
N GLU A 127 -10.98 -6.28 -13.38
CA GLU A 127 -10.93 -5.61 -12.09
C GLU A 127 -10.49 -6.55 -10.94
N HIS A 128 -10.52 -7.85 -11.15
CA HIS A 128 -10.23 -8.89 -10.14
C HIS A 128 -8.88 -9.61 -10.35
N ARG A 129 -8.12 -9.25 -11.37
CA ARG A 129 -6.91 -9.99 -11.75
C ARG A 129 -5.86 -9.97 -10.65
N LEU A 130 -5.57 -8.81 -10.06
CA LEU A 130 -4.64 -8.69 -8.94
C LEU A 130 -5.11 -9.51 -7.72
N ARG A 131 -6.39 -9.44 -7.37
CA ARG A 131 -6.95 -10.20 -6.25
C ARG A 131 -6.75 -11.70 -6.42
N ARG A 132 -6.99 -12.22 -7.62
CA ARG A 132 -6.80 -13.65 -7.92
C ARG A 132 -5.34 -14.04 -7.85
N ALA A 133 -4.47 -13.24 -8.43
CA ALA A 133 -3.04 -13.51 -8.49
C ALA A 133 -2.37 -13.43 -7.11
N LEU A 134 -2.87 -12.59 -6.20
CA LEU A 134 -2.36 -12.47 -4.83
C LEU A 134 -2.92 -13.53 -3.86
N ALA A 135 -3.86 -14.39 -4.28
CA ALA A 135 -4.44 -15.39 -3.39
C ALA A 135 -3.40 -16.29 -2.69
N PRO A 136 -2.33 -16.78 -3.37
CA PRO A 136 -1.30 -17.56 -2.69
C PRO A 136 -0.52 -16.75 -1.64
N ALA A 137 -0.29 -15.44 -1.87
CA ALA A 137 0.44 -14.59 -0.95
C ALA A 137 -0.28 -14.40 0.39
N VAL A 138 -1.62 -14.46 0.38
CA VAL A 138 -2.44 -14.30 1.60
C VAL A 138 -2.17 -15.42 2.60
N ASP A 139 -1.80 -16.61 2.15
CA ASP A 139 -1.49 -17.76 3.02
C ASP A 139 -0.01 -17.76 3.46
N GLU A 140 0.88 -17.11 2.72
CA GLU A 140 2.32 -17.14 2.93
C GLU A 140 2.87 -15.94 3.72
N HIS A 141 2.16 -14.80 3.69
CA HIS A 141 2.59 -13.56 4.31
C HIS A 141 1.65 -13.15 5.46
N ASP A 142 2.18 -12.38 6.39
CA ASP A 142 1.41 -11.84 7.51
C ASP A 142 0.68 -10.53 7.12
N VAL A 143 1.19 -9.83 6.09
CA VAL A 143 0.60 -8.62 5.51
C VAL A 143 1.04 -8.44 4.06
N VAL A 144 0.12 -7.95 3.22
CA VAL A 144 0.38 -7.53 1.84
C VAL A 144 0.17 -6.02 1.74
N ILE A 145 1.17 -5.29 1.24
CA ILE A 145 1.12 -3.84 1.04
C ILE A 145 1.16 -3.56 -0.47
N ILE A 146 0.23 -2.74 -0.97
CA ILE A 146 0.15 -2.38 -2.38
C ILE A 146 0.44 -0.88 -2.54
N ASP A 147 1.49 -0.53 -3.28
CA ASP A 147 1.79 0.84 -3.71
C ASP A 147 1.08 1.16 -5.02
N CYS A 148 0.14 2.11 -4.99
CA CYS A 148 -0.70 2.45 -6.13
C CYS A 148 -0.15 3.63 -6.95
N PRO A 149 -0.40 3.66 -8.28
CA PRO A 149 -0.07 4.80 -9.14
C PRO A 149 -0.86 6.06 -8.77
N PRO A 150 -0.42 7.24 -9.24
CA PRO A 150 -1.15 8.51 -9.05
C PRO A 150 -2.28 8.67 -10.07
N SER A 151 -3.12 7.64 -10.23
CA SER A 151 -4.26 7.62 -11.14
C SER A 151 -5.41 6.87 -10.50
N LEU A 152 -6.62 7.02 -11.02
CA LEU A 152 -7.79 6.22 -10.66
C LEU A 152 -8.17 5.25 -11.80
N GLY A 153 -7.17 4.81 -12.56
CA GLY A 153 -7.30 3.86 -13.66
C GLY A 153 -7.51 2.42 -13.19
N LEU A 154 -7.45 1.50 -14.15
CA LEU A 154 -7.74 0.09 -13.94
C LEU A 154 -6.75 -0.59 -12.98
N LEU A 155 -5.49 -0.14 -12.94
CA LEU A 155 -4.50 -0.61 -11.97
C LEU A 155 -4.92 -0.27 -10.52
N THR A 156 -5.32 0.98 -10.26
CA THR A 156 -5.81 1.38 -8.93
C THR A 156 -7.10 0.64 -8.56
N VAL A 157 -8.01 0.41 -9.51
CA VAL A 157 -9.22 -0.39 -9.28
C VAL A 157 -8.85 -1.83 -8.90
N ASN A 158 -7.85 -2.44 -9.55
CA ASN A 158 -7.34 -3.76 -9.17
C ASN A 158 -6.78 -3.79 -7.75
N ALA A 159 -5.97 -2.78 -7.37
CA ALA A 159 -5.45 -2.65 -6.01
C ALA A 159 -6.58 -2.54 -4.98
N LEU A 160 -7.58 -1.67 -5.21
CA LEU A 160 -8.73 -1.49 -4.33
C LEU A 160 -9.64 -2.74 -4.27
N THR A 161 -9.73 -3.49 -5.37
CA THR A 161 -10.51 -4.74 -5.41
C THR A 161 -9.81 -5.86 -4.64
N ALA A 162 -8.48 -5.87 -4.61
CA ALA A 162 -7.68 -6.83 -3.85
C ALA A 162 -7.56 -6.47 -2.36
N ALA A 163 -7.56 -5.17 -2.03
CA ALA A 163 -7.35 -4.68 -0.67
C ALA A 163 -8.60 -4.79 0.21
N ARG A 164 -8.39 -4.93 1.52
CA ARG A 164 -9.44 -4.73 2.54
C ARG A 164 -9.32 -3.37 3.22
N SER A 165 -8.14 -2.79 3.19
CA SER A 165 -7.79 -1.55 3.87
C SER A 165 -7.15 -0.58 2.90
N VAL A 166 -7.53 0.69 2.97
CA VAL A 166 -6.89 1.77 2.24
C VAL A 166 -6.27 2.76 3.21
N ILE A 167 -5.00 3.07 3.01
CA ILE A 167 -4.32 4.19 3.65
C ILE A 167 -4.16 5.28 2.60
N VAL A 168 -4.55 6.50 2.95
CA VAL A 168 -4.53 7.65 2.05
C VAL A 168 -3.46 8.65 2.52
N PRO A 169 -2.24 8.64 1.93
CA PRO A 169 -1.26 9.68 2.18
C PRO A 169 -1.71 11.01 1.57
N ILE A 170 -1.67 12.08 2.37
CA ILE A 170 -2.07 13.43 1.95
C ILE A 170 -0.96 14.41 2.33
N GLN A 171 -0.45 15.13 1.32
CA GLN A 171 0.52 16.18 1.54
C GLN A 171 -0.13 17.41 2.20
N CYS A 172 0.55 18.02 3.19
CA CYS A 172 0.08 19.22 3.90
C CYS A 172 0.23 20.49 3.03
N GLU A 173 -0.55 20.58 1.93
CA GLU A 173 -0.57 21.69 0.97
C GLU A 173 -1.99 22.19 0.73
N PHE A 174 -2.12 23.43 0.20
CA PHE A 174 -3.40 24.12 -0.02
C PHE A 174 -4.44 23.30 -0.83
N LEU A 175 -4.00 22.52 -1.81
CA LEU A 175 -4.88 21.68 -2.66
C LEU A 175 -4.97 20.23 -2.17
N ALA A 176 -4.73 19.97 -0.89
CA ALA A 176 -4.72 18.63 -0.31
C ALA A 176 -6.06 17.90 -0.46
N LEU A 177 -7.17 18.63 -0.42
CA LEU A 177 -8.54 18.09 -0.47
C LEU A 177 -9.11 17.98 -1.88
N GLU A 178 -8.50 18.61 -2.89
CA GLU A 178 -9.08 18.70 -4.24
C GLU A 178 -9.24 17.33 -4.91
N GLY A 179 -8.25 16.46 -4.83
CA GLY A 179 -8.32 15.10 -5.39
C GLY A 179 -8.97 14.06 -4.48
N LEU A 180 -9.18 14.42 -3.20
CA LEU A 180 -9.64 13.46 -2.20
C LEU A 180 -11.10 13.03 -2.41
N GLY A 181 -11.97 13.95 -2.85
CA GLY A 181 -13.37 13.65 -3.14
C GLY A 181 -13.52 12.61 -4.26
N GLN A 182 -12.70 12.70 -5.31
CA GLN A 182 -12.71 11.72 -6.40
C GLN A 182 -12.21 10.35 -5.95
N LEU A 183 -11.14 10.30 -5.14
CA LEU A 183 -10.64 9.05 -4.57
C LEU A 183 -11.71 8.38 -3.69
N ILE A 184 -12.38 9.12 -2.80
CA ILE A 184 -13.44 8.57 -1.95
C ILE A 184 -14.61 8.06 -2.80
N THR A 185 -15.02 8.80 -3.81
CA THR A 185 -16.06 8.35 -4.76
C THR A 185 -15.66 7.03 -5.44
N THR A 186 -14.40 6.90 -5.86
CA THR A 186 -13.88 5.67 -6.47
C THR A 186 -13.86 4.52 -5.46
N ILE A 187 -13.39 4.76 -4.23
CA ILE A 187 -13.39 3.74 -3.16
C ILE A 187 -14.83 3.27 -2.88
N ASP A 188 -15.79 4.19 -2.78
CA ASP A 188 -17.21 3.86 -2.56
C ASP A 188 -17.81 3.07 -3.72
N LEU A 189 -17.42 3.37 -4.97
CA LEU A 189 -17.86 2.62 -6.14
C LEU A 189 -17.31 1.19 -6.11
N VAL A 190 -16.00 1.03 -5.88
CA VAL A 190 -15.36 -0.28 -5.74
C VAL A 190 -15.98 -1.07 -4.57
N LYS A 191 -16.19 -0.43 -3.42
CA LYS A 191 -16.84 -1.05 -2.26
C LYS A 191 -18.22 -1.59 -2.58
N ARG A 192 -19.03 -0.83 -3.32
CA ARG A 192 -20.41 -1.24 -3.66
C ARG A 192 -20.46 -2.33 -4.71
N GLN A 193 -19.58 -2.32 -5.71
CA GLN A 193 -19.71 -3.15 -6.90
C GLN A 193 -18.74 -4.34 -6.95
N LEU A 194 -17.53 -4.20 -6.39
CA LEU A 194 -16.44 -5.15 -6.59
C LEU A 194 -15.92 -5.76 -5.27
N ASN A 195 -15.88 -4.96 -4.18
CA ASN A 195 -15.22 -5.36 -2.95
C ASN A 195 -15.91 -4.77 -1.71
N PRO A 196 -17.05 -5.35 -1.27
CA PRO A 196 -17.82 -4.83 -0.12
C PRO A 196 -17.04 -4.66 1.19
N PRO A 197 -16.03 -5.49 1.54
CA PRO A 197 -15.24 -5.32 2.76
C PRO A 197 -14.20 -4.20 2.70
N LEU A 198 -13.99 -3.54 1.54
CA LEU A 198 -13.04 -2.44 1.42
C LEU A 198 -13.41 -1.27 2.35
N ASP A 199 -12.43 -0.73 3.09
CA ASP A 199 -12.64 0.47 3.89
C ASP A 199 -11.38 1.35 3.98
N VAL A 200 -11.57 2.67 4.22
CA VAL A 200 -10.46 3.59 4.47
C VAL A 200 -10.02 3.44 5.93
N THR A 201 -8.88 2.79 6.13
CA THR A 201 -8.30 2.55 7.46
C THR A 201 -7.73 3.82 8.07
N GLY A 202 -7.18 4.71 7.24
CA GLY A 202 -6.66 5.95 7.75
C GLY A 202 -6.10 6.90 6.70
N VAL A 203 -5.95 8.15 7.12
CA VAL A 203 -5.32 9.23 6.37
C VAL A 203 -3.99 9.57 7.02
N LEU A 204 -2.90 9.46 6.27
CA LEU A 204 -1.56 9.80 6.72
C LEU A 204 -1.16 11.19 6.19
N MET A 205 -1.01 12.14 7.10
CA MET A 205 -0.53 13.48 6.74
C MET A 205 0.99 13.45 6.50
N THR A 206 1.41 13.88 5.32
CA THR A 206 2.82 13.84 4.89
C THR A 206 3.36 15.21 4.58
N MET A 207 4.70 15.32 4.52
CA MET A 207 5.43 16.54 4.20
C MET A 207 5.02 17.74 5.06
N TYR A 208 4.69 17.47 6.32
CA TYR A 208 4.34 18.50 7.29
C TYR A 208 5.52 19.44 7.56
N ASP A 209 5.32 20.73 7.42
CA ASP A 209 6.29 21.76 7.79
C ASP A 209 5.75 22.58 8.97
N ALA A 210 6.29 22.33 10.16
CA ALA A 210 5.89 23.02 11.40
C ALA A 210 6.14 24.55 11.37
N ARG A 211 6.95 25.05 10.42
CA ARG A 211 7.22 26.49 10.29
C ARG A 211 6.09 27.23 9.59
N THR A 212 5.16 26.48 8.94
CA THR A 212 4.07 27.07 8.17
C THR A 212 2.73 26.90 8.87
N ARG A 213 1.93 27.98 8.95
CA ARG A 213 0.55 27.92 9.42
C ARG A 213 -0.34 27.10 8.47
N LEU A 214 0.03 27.06 7.20
CA LEU A 214 -0.70 26.30 6.18
C LEU A 214 -0.76 24.81 6.52
N SER A 215 0.37 24.20 6.90
CA SER A 215 0.41 22.78 7.25
C SER A 215 -0.54 22.43 8.40
N SER A 216 -0.55 23.24 9.45
CA SER A 216 -1.47 23.04 10.59
C SER A 216 -2.94 23.20 10.19
N HIS A 217 -3.26 24.21 9.36
CA HIS A 217 -4.62 24.44 8.85
C HIS A 217 -5.13 23.26 8.01
N VAL A 218 -4.27 22.74 7.12
CA VAL A 218 -4.63 21.56 6.28
C VAL A 218 -4.90 20.35 7.15
N VAL A 219 -4.07 20.08 8.17
CA VAL A 219 -4.30 18.97 9.11
C VAL A 219 -5.65 19.12 9.83
N GLU A 220 -5.98 20.32 10.32
CA GLU A 220 -7.27 20.59 10.98
C GLU A 220 -8.44 20.41 10.01
N GLU A 221 -8.31 20.86 8.77
CA GLU A 221 -9.34 20.72 7.76
C GLU A 221 -9.58 19.24 7.40
N VAL A 222 -8.51 18.47 7.16
CA VAL A 222 -8.60 17.02 6.91
C VAL A 222 -9.21 16.29 8.12
N ARG A 223 -8.91 16.72 9.38
CA ARG A 223 -9.55 16.16 10.59
C ARG A 223 -11.05 16.36 10.62
N ARG A 224 -11.57 17.45 10.09
CA ARG A 224 -13.02 17.71 10.01
C ARG A 224 -13.71 16.78 8.99
N TYR A 225 -13.02 16.47 7.88
CA TYR A 225 -13.54 15.55 6.87
C TYR A 225 -13.44 14.08 7.25
N PHE A 226 -12.39 13.72 8.01
CA PHE A 226 -12.09 12.34 8.42
C PHE A 226 -11.98 12.24 9.95
N PRO A 227 -13.04 12.51 10.70
CA PRO A 227 -13.01 12.36 12.14
C PRO A 227 -12.64 10.90 12.46
N HIS A 228 -11.67 10.73 13.38
CA HIS A 228 -11.17 9.41 13.83
C HIS A 228 -10.41 8.57 12.79
N ARG A 229 -10.20 9.07 11.56
CA ARG A 229 -9.45 8.34 10.53
C ARG A 229 -8.05 8.89 10.25
N ILE A 230 -7.70 10.09 10.71
CA ILE A 230 -6.32 10.59 10.61
C ILE A 230 -5.43 9.80 11.57
N PHE A 231 -4.24 9.43 11.09
CA PHE A 231 -3.18 8.91 11.96
C PHE A 231 -2.73 10.00 12.92
N ARG A 232 -2.38 9.61 14.15
CA ARG A 232 -2.02 10.54 15.25
C ARG A 232 -0.86 11.44 14.86
N ASP A 233 0.19 10.85 14.29
CA ASP A 233 1.39 11.55 13.91
C ASP A 233 1.40 11.92 12.43
N VAL A 234 2.17 12.98 12.13
CA VAL A 234 2.38 13.49 10.78
C VAL A 234 3.81 13.18 10.33
N VAL A 235 3.99 12.81 9.07
CA VAL A 235 5.33 12.63 8.51
C VAL A 235 5.89 14.00 8.12
N PRO A 236 7.03 14.42 8.69
CA PRO A 236 7.61 15.73 8.41
C PRO A 236 8.20 15.80 6.99
N ARG A 237 8.26 17.01 6.44
CA ARG A 237 9.08 17.26 5.26
C ARG A 237 10.55 17.03 5.63
N SER A 238 11.23 16.13 4.91
CA SER A 238 12.60 15.73 5.22
C SER A 238 13.38 15.44 3.94
N VAL A 239 14.56 16.02 3.82
CA VAL A 239 15.50 15.74 2.73
C VAL A 239 15.97 14.27 2.80
N ARG A 240 16.18 13.74 4.01
CA ARG A 240 16.59 12.35 4.22
C ARG A 240 15.59 11.35 3.66
N LEU A 241 14.28 11.62 3.80
CA LEU A 241 13.22 10.81 3.18
C LEU A 241 13.25 10.84 1.65
N ALA A 242 13.71 11.92 1.05
CA ALA A 242 13.86 12.04 -0.40
C ALA A 242 15.16 11.39 -0.90
N GLU A 243 16.22 11.37 -0.10
CA GLU A 243 17.52 10.79 -0.42
C GLU A 243 17.50 9.24 -0.30
N ALA A 244 16.89 8.69 0.73
CA ALA A 244 16.92 7.26 1.06
C ALA A 244 16.61 6.34 -0.15
N PRO A 245 15.60 6.60 -1.00
CA PRO A 245 15.33 5.77 -2.18
C PRO A 245 16.48 5.72 -3.19
N SER A 246 17.28 6.78 -3.31
CA SER A 246 18.45 6.80 -4.23
C SER A 246 19.59 5.89 -3.79
N TYR A 247 19.56 5.45 -2.53
CA TYR A 247 20.46 4.44 -1.96
C TYR A 247 19.83 3.06 -1.88
N GLY A 248 18.61 2.89 -2.43
CA GLY A 248 17.87 1.64 -2.34
C GLY A 248 17.47 1.29 -0.90
N GLN A 249 17.23 2.27 -0.04
CA GLN A 249 16.98 2.09 1.39
C GLN A 249 15.67 2.77 1.85
N ALA A 250 15.00 2.16 2.82
CA ALA A 250 13.98 2.84 3.61
C ALA A 250 14.63 3.80 4.61
N ILE A 251 13.86 4.76 5.15
CA ILE A 251 14.42 5.75 6.10
C ILE A 251 14.97 5.12 7.38
N VAL A 252 14.36 4.03 7.85
CA VAL A 252 14.79 3.29 9.05
C VAL A 252 16.13 2.55 8.84
N GLU A 253 16.55 2.37 7.59
CA GLU A 253 17.85 1.82 7.19
C GLU A 253 18.85 2.96 6.94
N TYR A 254 18.42 4.01 6.22
CA TYR A 254 19.27 5.10 5.77
C TYR A 254 19.66 6.07 6.89
N ASP A 255 18.69 6.51 7.70
CA ASP A 255 18.90 7.43 8.83
C ASP A 255 17.92 7.11 9.97
N PRO A 256 18.18 6.04 10.73
CA PRO A 256 17.28 5.55 11.78
C PRO A 256 17.06 6.55 12.93
N ALA A 257 17.96 7.52 13.10
CA ALA A 257 17.85 8.55 14.15
C ALA A 257 17.06 9.79 13.67
N SER A 258 16.66 9.84 12.40
CA SER A 258 15.94 10.98 11.85
C SER A 258 14.50 11.10 12.38
N ARG A 259 13.98 12.33 12.35
CA ARG A 259 12.56 12.57 12.64
C ARG A 259 11.63 11.85 11.64
N GLY A 260 12.10 11.63 10.41
CA GLY A 260 11.36 10.87 9.40
C GLY A 260 11.22 9.40 9.78
N ALA A 261 12.30 8.78 10.27
CA ALA A 261 12.27 7.42 10.77
C ALA A 261 11.34 7.28 11.98
N ALA A 262 11.47 8.15 12.98
CA ALA A 262 10.60 8.14 14.16
C ALA A 262 9.10 8.29 13.78
N ALA A 263 8.78 9.17 12.82
CA ALA A 263 7.40 9.38 12.37
C ALA A 263 6.83 8.13 11.67
N TYR A 264 7.62 7.45 10.84
CA TYR A 264 7.18 6.19 10.21
C TYR A 264 7.06 5.04 11.21
N GLU A 265 7.94 4.95 12.20
CA GLU A 265 7.79 3.94 13.27
C GLU A 265 6.49 4.13 14.04
N THR A 266 6.16 5.36 14.47
CA THR A 266 4.88 5.67 15.15
C THR A 266 3.68 5.40 14.23
N PHE A 267 3.79 5.76 12.94
CA PHE A 267 2.75 5.45 11.96
C PHE A 267 2.51 3.93 11.85
N VAL A 268 3.58 3.14 11.77
CA VAL A 268 3.49 1.67 11.67
C VAL A 268 2.90 1.06 12.94
N ASP A 269 3.22 1.59 14.12
CA ASP A 269 2.60 1.16 15.38
C ASP A 269 1.07 1.33 15.31
N GLU A 270 0.60 2.51 14.94
CA GLU A 270 -0.83 2.77 14.84
C GLU A 270 -1.49 2.00 13.67
N MET A 271 -0.79 1.84 12.56
CA MET A 271 -1.26 1.02 11.43
C MET A 271 -1.48 -0.44 11.88
N THR A 272 -0.54 -1.01 12.62
CA THR A 272 -0.61 -2.37 13.18
C THR A 272 -1.84 -2.52 14.10
N GLU A 273 -2.09 -1.53 14.99
CA GLU A 273 -3.27 -1.49 15.85
C GLU A 273 -4.57 -1.46 15.03
N ARG A 274 -4.66 -0.56 14.03
CA ARG A 274 -5.87 -0.39 13.20
C ARG A 274 -6.17 -1.60 12.32
N LEU A 275 -5.13 -2.26 11.82
CA LEU A 275 -5.23 -3.49 11.03
C LEU A 275 -5.48 -4.74 11.90
N ARG A 276 -5.35 -4.62 13.22
CA ARG A 276 -5.38 -5.73 14.16
C ARG A 276 -4.37 -6.82 13.79
N LEU A 277 -3.21 -6.39 13.29
CA LEU A 277 -2.11 -7.29 13.00
C LEU A 277 -1.55 -7.80 14.34
N GLY A 278 -1.65 -9.11 14.57
CA GLY A 278 -1.13 -9.73 15.78
C GLY A 278 0.39 -9.67 15.87
N PRO A 279 0.99 -10.15 16.96
CA PRO A 279 2.44 -10.28 17.03
C PRO A 279 2.93 -11.21 15.91
N PRO A 280 4.17 -11.01 15.42
CA PRO A 280 4.71 -11.86 14.38
C PRO A 280 4.72 -13.32 14.85
N PRO A 281 4.31 -14.26 13.98
CA PRO A 281 4.34 -15.66 14.34
C PRO A 281 5.79 -16.11 14.60
N PRO A 282 6.02 -17.07 15.51
CA PRO A 282 7.35 -17.64 15.69
C PRO A 282 7.81 -18.20 14.33
N HIS A 283 9.01 -17.79 13.88
CA HIS A 283 9.53 -18.08 12.57
C HIS A 283 9.47 -19.58 12.21
N ARG A 284 8.63 -19.92 11.26
CA ARG A 284 8.79 -21.15 10.48
C ARG A 284 9.82 -20.84 9.40
N THR A 285 11.04 -21.41 9.52
CA THR A 285 12.03 -21.36 8.45
C THR A 285 11.39 -21.92 7.17
N ARG A 286 11.56 -21.26 6.03
CA ARG A 286 11.05 -21.72 4.70
C ARG A 286 11.43 -23.17 4.35
N HIS A 287 12.47 -23.72 4.96
CA HIS A 287 12.87 -25.14 4.82
C HIS A 287 11.81 -26.15 5.28
N ALA A 288 10.98 -25.82 6.27
CA ALA A 288 9.95 -26.76 6.75
C ALA A 288 8.74 -26.91 5.79
N ALA A 289 8.47 -25.90 4.96
CA ALA A 289 7.37 -25.98 3.99
C ALA A 289 7.73 -26.84 2.77
N ALA A 290 9.00 -26.84 2.34
CA ALA A 290 9.47 -27.70 1.25
C ALA A 290 9.51 -29.18 1.64
N GLU A 291 9.86 -29.49 2.90
CA GLU A 291 9.86 -30.87 3.41
C GLU A 291 8.44 -31.46 3.50
N HIS A 292 7.46 -30.67 3.93
CA HIS A 292 6.05 -31.12 4.01
C HIS A 292 5.39 -31.29 2.62
N ALA A 293 5.82 -30.56 1.59
CA ALA A 293 5.35 -30.73 0.22
C ALA A 293 5.89 -32.06 -0.40
N VAL A 294 7.14 -32.39 -0.08
CA VAL A 294 7.77 -33.63 -0.55
C VAL A 294 7.18 -34.86 0.17
N GLU A 295 6.81 -34.74 1.43
CA GLU A 295 6.24 -35.85 2.22
C GLU A 295 4.81 -36.20 1.80
N ARG A 296 4.02 -35.21 1.29
CA ARG A 296 2.66 -35.45 0.74
C ARG A 296 2.67 -35.99 -0.69
N SER A 297 3.81 -36.03 -1.36
CA SER A 297 3.97 -36.51 -2.76
C SER A 297 4.56 -37.91 -2.85
N ARG A 298 4.75 -38.61 -1.73
CA ARG A 298 5.17 -40.02 -1.77
C ARG A 298 3.94 -40.92 -1.93
N PRO A 299 3.95 -41.81 -2.93
CA PRO A 299 2.85 -42.71 -3.27
C PRO A 299 2.54 -43.71 -2.17
#